data_ac16807d4251fe8b6fc6554dbe843c37
#
_entry.id   ac16807d4251fe8b6fc6554dbe843c37
#
_cell.length_a   1.000
_cell.length_b   1.000
_cell.length_c   1.000
_cell.angle_alpha   90.00
_cell.angle_beta   90.00
_cell.angle_gamma   90.00
#
_symmetry.space_group_name_H-M   'P 1'
#
loop_
_entity.id
_entity.type
_entity.pdbx_description
1 polymer ?
#
loop_
_entity_poly.entity_id
_entity_poly.type
_entity_poly.pdbx_seq_one_letter_code
_entity_poly.pdbx_strand_id
1 'polypeptide(L)'
;METTIRSWIAKPILSSEFIDDPPLEDVYVGLIEKKKDISIAIQRISSILPGFHHLKRCFSEKLLLAPVNCTELSTETEDSSKERSLTEDNLKTVLRERGFDLSLLKDNFQIIKVPAKAAKTKAQAARLSNLWPLNFHPDVNIERLIDGSVFTEYQLGLIERYMNIAVQAARLGAVGNANCNGSAVIVDPEDGRILVIAASKIDQHPMWHAAMLAVDLVAKLQGGGVWEFEEKSKQKDAVTSEASKPIDQREVENRPTNETSIKRKYIEETPLCYPTSLSKISLPMEESLERIVVQRGRKNNGSTKSEKIEATNAEKCGPYLCTGYWTFLLREPCPLCAMALLHSRVLRIFYGIPNENTGVLGSKTVLHAVPGLNHRYQVWSGVLEQECRQALQDIEHRNTN
;
A
#
# COMPACT_ATOMS: atom_id res chain seq x y z
N MET A 1 7.07 -17.70 -27.55
CA MET A 1 7.12 -16.40 -26.87
C MET A 1 8.43 -16.39 -26.12
N GLU A 2 9.40 -15.63 -26.58
CA GLU A 2 10.65 -15.44 -25.85
C GLU A 2 10.35 -14.74 -24.53
N THR A 3 10.63 -15.38 -23.43
CA THR A 3 10.59 -14.75 -22.11
C THR A 3 11.72 -13.75 -22.03
N THR A 4 11.42 -12.48 -22.18
CA THR A 4 12.40 -11.40 -21.96
C THR A 4 12.85 -11.48 -20.50
N ILE A 5 14.10 -11.86 -20.27
CA ILE A 5 14.68 -11.89 -18.91
C ILE A 5 14.85 -10.45 -18.47
N ARG A 6 14.00 -9.98 -17.53
CA ARG A 6 14.13 -8.64 -16.94
C ARG A 6 15.26 -8.63 -15.92
N SER A 7 16.06 -7.57 -15.95
CA SER A 7 17.15 -7.33 -14.97
C SER A 7 16.65 -6.79 -13.62
N TRP A 8 15.36 -6.49 -13.49
CA TRP A 8 14.74 -5.89 -12.29
C TRP A 8 13.50 -6.66 -11.83
N ILE A 9 13.16 -6.52 -10.56
CA ILE A 9 11.98 -7.13 -9.94
C ILE A 9 11.25 -6.07 -9.13
N ALA A 10 9.93 -5.93 -9.34
CA ALA A 10 9.08 -5.10 -8.50
C ALA A 10 8.88 -5.80 -7.14
N LYS A 11 9.56 -5.32 -6.10
CA LYS A 11 9.48 -5.86 -4.75
C LYS A 11 8.36 -5.17 -3.97
N PRO A 12 7.33 -5.88 -3.51
CA PRO A 12 6.26 -5.26 -2.72
C PRO A 12 6.79 -4.80 -1.36
N ILE A 13 6.37 -3.63 -0.91
CA ILE A 13 6.64 -3.13 0.43
C ILE A 13 5.43 -3.46 1.31
N LEU A 14 5.62 -4.41 2.21
CA LEU A 14 4.57 -4.92 3.09
C LEU A 14 4.82 -4.49 4.54
N SER A 15 3.76 -4.49 5.34
CA SER A 15 3.90 -4.28 6.79
C SER A 15 4.61 -5.47 7.45
N SER A 16 5.21 -5.22 8.61
CA SER A 16 5.91 -6.24 9.41
C SER A 16 5.04 -7.45 9.72
N GLU A 17 3.72 -7.28 9.83
CA GLU A 17 2.79 -8.39 10.08
C GLU A 17 2.77 -9.47 8.99
N PHE A 18 3.21 -9.16 7.76
CA PHE A 18 3.33 -10.12 6.66
C PHE A 18 4.75 -10.68 6.51
N ILE A 19 5.76 -9.98 7.07
CA ILE A 19 7.18 -10.30 6.94
C ILE A 19 7.66 -11.08 8.17
N ASP A 20 7.43 -10.50 9.37
CA ASP A 20 7.88 -11.05 10.64
C ASP A 20 6.94 -12.14 11.13
N ASP A 21 7.49 -13.10 11.86
CA ASP A 21 6.66 -14.10 12.51
C ASP A 21 5.87 -13.47 13.66
N PRO A 22 4.62 -13.88 13.88
CA PRO A 22 3.85 -13.46 15.04
C PRO A 22 4.59 -13.77 16.36
N PRO A 23 4.44 -12.92 17.38
CA PRO A 23 5.03 -13.18 18.67
C PRO A 23 4.50 -14.51 19.24
N LEU A 24 5.34 -15.16 20.04
CA LEU A 24 4.99 -16.38 20.73
C LEU A 24 4.49 -16.05 22.14
N GLU A 25 3.54 -16.84 22.63
CA GLU A 25 3.04 -16.78 24.00
C GLU A 25 3.14 -18.14 24.69
N ASP A 26 3.32 -18.12 26.01
CA ASP A 26 3.31 -19.30 26.83
C ASP A 26 1.85 -19.67 27.19
N VAL A 27 1.49 -20.94 26.94
CA VAL A 27 0.13 -21.45 27.12
C VAL A 27 0.14 -22.73 27.93
N TYR A 28 -0.79 -22.83 28.87
CA TYR A 28 -1.06 -24.07 29.58
C TYR A 28 -1.72 -25.09 28.69
N VAL A 29 -1.20 -26.31 28.72
CA VAL A 29 -1.69 -27.48 27.98
C VAL A 29 -1.99 -28.61 28.95
N GLY A 30 -3.21 -29.13 28.91
CA GLY A 30 -3.59 -30.35 29.56
C GLY A 30 -3.46 -31.57 28.66
N LEU A 31 -2.97 -32.68 29.22
CA LEU A 31 -2.96 -33.97 28.49
C LEU A 31 -4.28 -34.66 28.73
N ILE A 32 -4.99 -35.06 27.66
CA ILE A 32 -6.25 -35.76 27.74
C ILE A 32 -6.01 -37.21 28.20
N GLU A 33 -6.75 -37.67 29.18
CA GLU A 33 -6.57 -38.98 29.78
C GLU A 33 -6.94 -40.11 28.82
N LYS A 34 -8.05 -39.96 28.10
CA LYS A 34 -8.56 -40.99 27.17
C LYS A 34 -8.89 -40.38 25.81
N LYS A 35 -8.36 -40.94 24.71
CA LYS A 35 -8.56 -40.46 23.34
C LYS A 35 -10.04 -40.26 22.95
N LYS A 36 -10.94 -41.09 23.45
CA LYS A 36 -12.38 -41.01 23.17
C LYS A 36 -13.03 -39.71 23.68
N ASP A 37 -12.43 -39.06 24.66
CA ASP A 37 -12.98 -37.89 25.33
C ASP A 37 -12.49 -36.56 24.69
N ILE A 38 -11.65 -36.62 23.66
CA ILE A 38 -11.08 -35.44 22.96
C ILE A 38 -12.18 -34.47 22.48
N SER A 39 -13.21 -34.95 21.82
CA SER A 39 -14.29 -34.09 21.30
C SER A 39 -15.06 -33.40 22.42
N ILE A 40 -15.33 -34.12 23.51
CA ILE A 40 -16.02 -33.58 24.71
C ILE A 40 -15.16 -32.53 25.38
N ALA A 41 -13.86 -32.79 25.57
CA ALA A 41 -12.93 -31.88 26.19
C ALA A 41 -12.78 -30.58 25.37
N ILE A 42 -12.65 -30.68 24.02
CA ILE A 42 -12.60 -29.52 23.12
C ILE A 42 -13.87 -28.67 23.23
N GLN A 43 -15.04 -29.31 23.16
CA GLN A 43 -16.33 -28.60 23.23
C GLN A 43 -16.49 -27.87 24.57
N ARG A 44 -16.19 -28.54 25.67
CA ARG A 44 -16.30 -27.97 27.01
C ARG A 44 -15.33 -26.81 27.21
N ILE A 45 -14.04 -27.01 26.91
CA ILE A 45 -13.06 -25.93 27.09
C ILE A 45 -13.34 -24.72 26.18
N SER A 46 -13.81 -24.92 24.95
CA SER A 46 -14.13 -23.82 24.04
C SER A 46 -15.33 -22.99 24.49
N SER A 47 -16.28 -23.57 25.22
CA SER A 47 -17.41 -22.83 25.80
C SER A 47 -17.03 -22.06 27.09
N ILE A 48 -16.07 -22.56 27.86
CA ILE A 48 -15.65 -22.00 29.15
C ILE A 48 -14.55 -20.95 28.98
N LEU A 49 -13.57 -21.25 28.17
CA LEU A 49 -12.41 -20.41 27.83
C LEU A 49 -12.31 -20.27 26.31
N PRO A 50 -13.06 -19.36 25.71
CA PRO A 50 -12.96 -19.08 24.27
C PRO A 50 -11.56 -18.53 23.94
N GLY A 51 -11.12 -18.70 22.70
CA GLY A 51 -9.81 -18.24 22.26
C GLY A 51 -9.11 -19.26 21.36
N PHE A 52 -7.90 -18.95 20.94
CA PHE A 52 -7.06 -19.78 20.07
C PHE A 52 -7.72 -20.14 18.72
N HIS A 53 -8.57 -19.25 18.18
CA HIS A 53 -9.26 -19.50 16.89
C HIS A 53 -8.31 -19.77 15.74
N HIS A 54 -7.09 -19.24 15.81
CA HIS A 54 -6.03 -19.41 14.81
C HIS A 54 -5.23 -20.70 14.99
N LEU A 55 -5.42 -21.43 16.11
CA LEU A 55 -4.73 -22.68 16.44
C LEU A 55 -5.74 -23.84 16.48
N LYS A 56 -5.27 -25.04 16.22
CA LYS A 56 -6.06 -26.23 16.55
C LYS A 56 -6.11 -26.38 18.05
N ARG A 57 -7.33 -26.47 18.62
CA ARG A 57 -7.53 -26.51 20.07
C ARG A 57 -6.90 -27.73 20.73
N CYS A 58 -6.80 -28.83 20.01
CA CYS A 58 -6.15 -30.07 20.46
C CYS A 58 -5.27 -30.66 19.38
N PHE A 59 -4.11 -31.17 19.79
CA PHE A 59 -3.17 -31.91 18.94
C PHE A 59 -2.51 -33.04 19.72
N SER A 60 -2.56 -34.27 19.21
CA SER A 60 -1.95 -35.47 19.83
C SER A 60 -2.24 -35.57 21.34
N GLU A 61 -3.50 -35.52 21.75
CA GLU A 61 -3.96 -35.55 23.14
C GLU A 61 -3.62 -34.31 23.98
N LYS A 62 -2.91 -33.34 23.45
CA LYS A 62 -2.59 -32.06 24.11
C LYS A 62 -3.71 -31.06 23.82
N LEU A 63 -4.34 -30.54 24.86
CA LEU A 63 -5.45 -29.57 24.80
C LEU A 63 -4.96 -28.21 25.27
N LEU A 64 -5.09 -27.17 24.44
CA LEU A 64 -4.80 -25.79 24.83
C LEU A 64 -5.85 -25.31 25.85
N LEU A 65 -5.40 -24.82 27.01
CA LEU A 65 -6.26 -24.36 28.10
C LEU A 65 -6.35 -22.82 28.11
N ALA A 66 -5.30 -22.15 28.60
CA ALA A 66 -5.26 -20.71 28.75
C ALA A 66 -3.84 -20.15 28.56
N PRO A 67 -3.66 -18.90 28.11
CA PRO A 67 -2.37 -18.21 28.18
C PRO A 67 -1.90 -18.05 29.61
N VAL A 68 -0.60 -18.14 29.86
CA VAL A 68 0.00 -17.94 31.20
C VAL A 68 -0.20 -16.49 31.66
N ASN A 69 -0.16 -15.52 30.75
CA ASN A 69 -0.36 -14.09 31.02
C ASN A 69 -1.81 -13.66 30.76
N CYS A 70 -2.79 -14.38 31.34
CA CYS A 70 -4.20 -14.04 31.18
C CYS A 70 -4.66 -13.15 32.33
N THR A 71 -4.83 -11.85 32.11
CA THR A 71 -5.30 -10.88 33.13
C THR A 71 -6.75 -11.08 33.53
N GLU A 72 -7.57 -11.68 32.67
CA GLU A 72 -9.00 -11.92 32.93
C GLU A 72 -9.27 -13.07 33.91
N LEU A 73 -8.29 -13.91 34.21
CA LEU A 73 -8.39 -15.09 35.07
C LEU A 73 -7.63 -14.93 36.38
N SER A 74 -6.96 -13.80 36.60
CA SER A 74 -6.29 -13.51 37.87
C SER A 74 -7.27 -12.88 38.86
N THR A 75 -7.49 -13.54 40.00
CA THR A 75 -8.28 -13.03 41.13
C THR A 75 -7.70 -11.69 41.64
N GLU A 76 -8.60 -10.71 41.84
CA GLU A 76 -8.25 -9.38 42.36
C GLU A 76 -7.64 -9.48 43.75
N THR A 77 -6.35 -9.23 43.87
CA THR A 77 -5.73 -8.80 45.14
C THR A 77 -5.01 -7.48 44.86
N GLU A 78 -5.32 -6.48 45.72
CA GLU A 78 -4.86 -5.10 45.64
C GLU A 78 -3.35 -4.97 45.90
N ASP A 79 -2.49 -5.34 44.97
CA ASP A 79 -1.10 -4.91 45.00
C ASP A 79 -0.57 -4.69 43.58
N SER A 80 -0.50 -3.42 43.20
CA SER A 80 -0.14 -2.90 41.91
C SER A 80 1.38 -2.89 41.77
N SER A 81 1.98 -3.85 41.02
CA SER A 81 3.24 -3.68 40.30
C SER A 81 3.97 -4.96 39.82
N LYS A 82 3.34 -6.15 39.82
CA LYS A 82 3.93 -7.35 39.23
C LYS A 82 3.03 -7.91 38.12
N GLU A 83 3.61 -8.23 36.97
CA GLU A 83 2.94 -9.01 35.92
C GLU A 83 2.34 -10.26 36.54
N ARG A 84 1.00 -10.31 36.56
CA ARG A 84 0.26 -11.40 37.17
C ARG A 84 0.24 -12.59 36.24
N SER A 85 1.14 -13.55 36.43
CA SER A 85 1.08 -14.82 35.71
C SER A 85 0.04 -15.74 36.37
N LEU A 86 -0.81 -16.36 35.57
CA LEU A 86 -1.75 -17.38 35.99
C LEU A 86 -0.96 -18.61 36.48
N THR A 87 -1.21 -19.07 37.72
CA THR A 87 -0.60 -20.31 38.19
C THR A 87 -1.44 -21.52 37.80
N GLU A 88 -0.83 -22.71 37.76
CA GLU A 88 -1.53 -23.98 37.46
C GLU A 88 -2.70 -24.24 38.41
N ASP A 89 -2.51 -24.01 39.71
CA ASP A 89 -3.54 -24.24 40.73
C ASP A 89 -4.73 -23.27 40.56
N ASN A 90 -4.45 -22.00 40.24
CA ASN A 90 -5.50 -21.03 39.98
C ASN A 90 -6.27 -21.41 38.70
N LEU A 91 -5.59 -21.86 37.67
CA LEU A 91 -6.24 -22.33 36.44
C LEU A 91 -7.15 -23.54 36.72
N LYS A 92 -6.68 -24.51 37.51
CA LYS A 92 -7.48 -25.67 37.90
C LYS A 92 -8.73 -25.27 38.70
N THR A 93 -8.59 -24.29 39.59
CA THR A 93 -9.72 -23.74 40.36
C THR A 93 -10.75 -23.08 39.45
N VAL A 94 -10.32 -22.20 38.57
CA VAL A 94 -11.19 -21.52 37.57
C VAL A 94 -11.90 -22.53 36.66
N LEU A 95 -11.19 -23.56 36.19
CA LEU A 95 -11.78 -24.60 35.35
C LEU A 95 -12.89 -25.34 36.08
N ARG A 96 -12.69 -25.71 37.40
CA ARG A 96 -13.73 -26.37 38.21
C ARG A 96 -14.93 -25.45 38.43
N GLU A 97 -14.70 -24.21 38.83
CA GLU A 97 -15.78 -23.24 39.10
C GLU A 97 -16.63 -22.96 37.83
N ARG A 98 -16.02 -23.00 36.65
CA ARG A 98 -16.73 -22.85 35.39
C ARG A 98 -17.32 -24.17 34.85
N GLY A 99 -17.24 -25.27 35.62
CA GLY A 99 -17.86 -26.54 35.29
C GLY A 99 -17.10 -27.42 34.31
N PHE A 100 -15.78 -27.26 34.20
CA PHE A 100 -14.93 -28.17 33.44
C PHE A 100 -14.59 -29.42 34.28
N ASP A 101 -14.82 -30.59 33.72
CA ASP A 101 -14.46 -31.85 34.36
C ASP A 101 -12.96 -32.14 34.22
N LEU A 102 -12.20 -31.90 35.29
CA LEU A 102 -10.75 -32.12 35.32
C LEU A 102 -10.36 -33.59 35.20
N SER A 103 -11.28 -34.56 35.44
CA SER A 103 -10.99 -35.98 35.24
C SER A 103 -10.72 -36.37 33.76
N LEU A 104 -11.05 -35.47 32.84
CA LEU A 104 -10.74 -35.62 31.42
C LEU A 104 -9.24 -35.39 31.13
N LEU A 105 -8.50 -34.72 32.03
CA LEU A 105 -7.11 -34.36 31.91
C LEU A 105 -6.25 -35.07 32.95
N LYS A 106 -4.96 -35.26 32.62
CA LYS A 106 -3.94 -35.67 33.57
C LYS A 106 -3.63 -34.54 34.55
N ASP A 107 -3.16 -34.88 35.73
CA ASP A 107 -3.01 -33.94 36.85
C ASP A 107 -2.05 -32.77 36.58
N ASN A 108 -1.01 -32.98 35.81
CA ASN A 108 0.01 -31.95 35.55
C ASN A 108 -0.19 -31.28 34.21
N PHE A 109 -0.26 -29.94 34.22
CA PHE A 109 -0.30 -29.14 33.03
C PHE A 109 1.12 -28.83 32.55
N GLN A 110 1.28 -28.75 31.23
CA GLN A 110 2.52 -28.36 30.61
C GLN A 110 2.43 -26.92 30.08
N ILE A 111 3.52 -26.18 30.08
CA ILE A 111 3.59 -24.88 29.44
C ILE A 111 4.32 -25.06 28.10
N ILE A 112 3.73 -24.59 27.03
CA ILE A 112 4.34 -24.60 25.70
C ILE A 112 4.26 -23.23 25.05
N LYS A 113 5.15 -22.94 24.10
CA LYS A 113 5.09 -21.73 23.29
C LYS A 113 4.28 -21.97 22.02
N VAL A 114 3.29 -21.10 21.81
CA VAL A 114 2.44 -21.11 20.61
C VAL A 114 2.38 -19.70 20.01
N PRO A 115 2.04 -19.54 18.73
CA PRO A 115 1.80 -18.22 18.15
C PRO A 115 0.67 -17.48 18.87
N ALA A 116 0.90 -16.25 19.31
CA ALA A 116 -0.10 -15.40 19.96
C ALA A 116 -1.12 -14.80 18.96
N LYS A 117 -0.77 -14.77 17.67
CA LYS A 117 -1.61 -14.23 16.58
C LYS A 117 -1.62 -15.17 15.38
N ALA A 118 -2.66 -15.03 14.56
CA ALA A 118 -2.78 -15.80 13.32
C ALA A 118 -1.64 -15.50 12.33
N ALA A 119 -1.12 -16.53 11.69
CA ALA A 119 -0.26 -16.39 10.52
C ALA A 119 -1.00 -15.64 9.40
N LYS A 120 -0.31 -14.74 8.70
CA LYS A 120 -0.84 -13.96 7.59
C LYS A 120 -0.42 -14.52 6.22
N THR A 121 0.68 -15.26 6.17
CA THR A 121 1.28 -15.78 4.94
C THR A 121 1.54 -17.29 5.04
N LYS A 122 1.61 -17.96 3.87
CA LYS A 122 1.97 -19.38 3.80
C LYS A 122 3.34 -19.66 4.42
N ALA A 123 4.29 -18.74 4.21
CA ALA A 123 5.64 -18.87 4.76
C ALA A 123 5.64 -18.86 6.30
N GLN A 124 4.90 -17.93 6.92
CA GLN A 124 4.71 -17.90 8.37
C GLN A 124 4.00 -19.17 8.85
N ALA A 125 2.90 -19.56 8.19
CA ALA A 125 2.16 -20.77 8.57
C ALA A 125 3.02 -22.04 8.51
N ALA A 126 3.89 -22.18 7.50
CA ALA A 126 4.80 -23.31 7.38
C ALA A 126 5.83 -23.35 8.54
N ARG A 127 6.38 -22.19 8.96
CA ARG A 127 7.33 -22.13 10.09
C ARG A 127 6.63 -22.41 11.41
N LEU A 128 5.48 -21.75 11.65
CA LEU A 128 4.77 -21.82 12.93
C LEU A 128 4.05 -23.15 13.16
N SER A 129 3.66 -23.86 12.10
CA SER A 129 3.04 -25.20 12.20
C SER A 129 3.96 -26.25 12.82
N ASN A 130 5.28 -26.01 12.84
CA ASN A 130 6.24 -26.86 13.55
C ASN A 130 6.12 -26.73 15.08
N LEU A 131 5.61 -25.60 15.58
CA LEU A 131 5.41 -25.37 17.02
C LEU A 131 4.04 -25.92 17.44
N TRP A 132 3.00 -25.59 16.70
CA TRP A 132 1.63 -26.05 16.95
C TRP A 132 0.78 -25.96 15.67
N PRO A 133 -0.12 -26.95 15.42
CA PRO A 133 -0.96 -26.94 14.23
C PRO A 133 -1.90 -25.73 14.19
N LEU A 134 -1.94 -25.07 13.02
CA LEU A 134 -2.69 -23.84 12.80
C LEU A 134 -4.03 -24.08 12.10
N ASN A 135 -4.98 -23.19 12.31
CA ASN A 135 -6.15 -22.99 11.45
C ASN A 135 -5.83 -21.83 10.49
N PHE A 136 -5.15 -22.13 9.39
CA PHE A 136 -4.66 -21.14 8.45
C PHE A 136 -5.35 -21.30 7.09
N HIS A 137 -5.83 -20.16 6.58
CA HIS A 137 -6.37 -20.03 5.23
C HIS A 137 -5.63 -18.90 4.52
N PRO A 138 -4.88 -19.19 3.45
CA PRO A 138 -4.11 -18.17 2.76
C PRO A 138 -5.01 -17.16 2.06
N ASP A 139 -4.67 -15.87 2.19
CA ASP A 139 -5.22 -14.83 1.34
C ASP A 139 -4.48 -14.85 -0.02
N VAL A 140 -5.22 -15.22 -1.07
CA VAL A 140 -4.69 -15.34 -2.43
C VAL A 140 -4.08 -14.02 -2.93
N ASN A 141 -4.66 -12.88 -2.55
CA ASN A 141 -4.16 -11.56 -2.99
C ASN A 141 -2.82 -11.24 -2.34
N ILE A 142 -2.68 -11.53 -1.04
CA ILE A 142 -1.41 -11.34 -0.31
C ILE A 142 -0.33 -12.26 -0.87
N GLU A 143 -0.64 -13.54 -1.11
CA GLU A 143 0.33 -14.47 -1.69
C GLU A 143 0.79 -14.03 -3.09
N ARG A 144 -0.13 -13.54 -3.93
CA ARG A 144 0.21 -13.00 -5.26
C ARG A 144 1.05 -11.72 -5.20
N LEU A 145 0.89 -10.90 -4.16
CA LEU A 145 1.79 -9.76 -3.92
C LEU A 145 3.20 -10.25 -3.58
N ILE A 146 3.31 -11.27 -2.72
CA ILE A 146 4.59 -11.79 -2.24
C ILE A 146 5.36 -12.53 -3.33
N ASP A 147 4.69 -13.36 -4.12
CA ASP A 147 5.32 -14.16 -5.18
C ASP A 147 5.51 -13.39 -6.50
N GLY A 148 5.02 -12.13 -6.57
CA GLY A 148 5.15 -11.25 -7.73
C GLY A 148 4.15 -11.56 -8.86
N SER A 149 3.26 -12.55 -8.73
CA SER A 149 2.27 -12.91 -9.75
C SER A 149 1.08 -11.93 -9.84
N VAL A 150 1.13 -10.84 -9.10
CA VAL A 150 0.13 -9.78 -9.13
C VAL A 150 0.11 -9.01 -10.47
N PHE A 151 1.23 -8.99 -11.18
CA PHE A 151 1.36 -8.35 -12.49
C PHE A 151 1.51 -9.38 -13.60
N THR A 152 0.81 -9.15 -14.71
CA THR A 152 1.05 -9.87 -15.95
C THR A 152 2.32 -9.36 -16.63
N GLU A 153 2.90 -10.15 -17.56
CA GLU A 153 4.06 -9.73 -18.35
C GLU A 153 3.81 -8.42 -19.11
N TYR A 154 2.61 -8.23 -19.61
CA TYR A 154 2.21 -6.97 -20.25
C TYR A 154 2.25 -5.79 -19.26
N GLN A 155 1.69 -5.96 -18.06
CA GLN A 155 1.74 -4.92 -17.03
C GLN A 155 3.16 -4.63 -16.57
N LEU A 156 4.03 -5.62 -16.46
CA LEU A 156 5.44 -5.42 -16.16
C LEU A 156 6.14 -4.59 -17.25
N GLY A 157 5.83 -4.84 -18.54
CA GLY A 157 6.32 -4.01 -19.63
C GLY A 157 5.84 -2.56 -19.57
N LEU A 158 4.59 -2.31 -19.16
CA LEU A 158 4.08 -0.96 -18.93
C LEU A 158 4.77 -0.27 -17.75
N ILE A 159 4.94 -0.98 -16.63
CA ILE A 159 5.65 -0.48 -15.43
C ILE A 159 7.07 -0.04 -15.82
N GLU A 160 7.78 -0.87 -16.58
CA GLU A 160 9.13 -0.55 -17.09
C GLU A 160 9.12 0.71 -17.95
N ARG A 161 8.18 0.81 -18.87
CA ARG A 161 8.02 1.98 -19.76
C ARG A 161 7.81 3.28 -18.97
N TYR A 162 6.89 3.29 -18.02
CA TYR A 162 6.61 4.49 -17.20
C TYR A 162 7.77 4.85 -16.29
N MET A 163 8.47 3.87 -15.74
CA MET A 163 9.67 4.12 -14.96
C MET A 163 10.82 4.70 -15.82
N ASN A 164 10.99 4.22 -17.06
CA ASN A 164 11.95 4.82 -18.00
C ASN A 164 11.66 6.29 -18.27
N ILE A 165 10.39 6.68 -18.36
CA ILE A 165 9.99 8.09 -18.50
C ILE A 165 10.37 8.88 -17.24
N ALA A 166 10.16 8.31 -16.05
CA ALA A 166 10.59 8.93 -14.79
C ALA A 166 12.12 9.12 -14.75
N VAL A 167 12.89 8.12 -15.17
CA VAL A 167 14.36 8.22 -15.29
C VAL A 167 14.78 9.37 -16.23
N GLN A 168 14.16 9.45 -17.41
CA GLN A 168 14.44 10.52 -18.38
C GLN A 168 14.07 11.91 -17.82
N ALA A 169 12.90 12.02 -17.18
CA ALA A 169 12.45 13.25 -16.55
C ALA A 169 13.42 13.75 -15.48
N ALA A 170 13.93 12.84 -14.66
CA ALA A 170 14.92 13.15 -13.65
C ALA A 170 16.22 13.69 -14.27
N ARG A 171 16.73 12.99 -15.28
CA ARG A 171 17.95 13.43 -16.01
C ARG A 171 17.79 14.78 -16.68
N LEU A 172 16.63 15.09 -17.24
CA LEU A 172 16.41 16.35 -17.96
C LEU A 172 16.09 17.52 -17.05
N GLY A 173 15.33 17.31 -15.98
CA GLY A 173 14.70 18.39 -15.25
C GLY A 173 15.00 18.49 -13.76
N ALA A 174 15.42 17.41 -13.10
CA ALA A 174 15.57 17.42 -11.64
C ALA A 174 16.74 18.28 -11.17
N VAL A 175 16.46 19.11 -10.17
CA VAL A 175 17.45 19.91 -9.43
C VAL A 175 17.13 19.77 -7.94
N GLY A 176 18.16 19.68 -7.12
CA GLY A 176 18.00 19.62 -5.67
C GLY A 176 19.11 18.87 -4.96
N ASN A 177 18.98 18.74 -3.65
CA ASN A 177 19.94 18.00 -2.82
C ASN A 177 19.66 16.48 -2.85
N ALA A 178 20.62 15.70 -2.38
CA ALA A 178 20.60 14.24 -2.41
C ALA A 178 19.36 13.58 -1.78
N ASN A 179 18.61 14.27 -0.92
CA ASN A 179 17.46 13.67 -0.22
C ASN A 179 16.13 13.83 -0.97
N CYS A 180 16.02 14.84 -1.85
CA CYS A 180 14.77 15.24 -2.49
C CYS A 180 14.85 15.32 -4.01
N ASN A 181 15.96 14.89 -4.61
CA ASN A 181 16.14 14.80 -6.04
C ASN A 181 15.23 13.72 -6.64
N GLY A 182 14.69 13.97 -7.79
CA GLY A 182 13.97 12.96 -8.53
C GLY A 182 12.91 13.49 -9.46
N SER A 183 12.11 12.56 -9.92
CA SER A 183 11.00 12.78 -10.82
C SER A 183 9.78 12.00 -10.37
N ALA A 184 8.63 12.39 -10.88
CA ALA A 184 7.36 11.71 -10.68
C ALA A 184 6.56 11.69 -11.98
N VAL A 185 5.99 10.52 -12.30
CA VAL A 185 5.07 10.34 -13.43
C VAL A 185 3.77 9.77 -12.88
N ILE A 186 2.64 10.39 -13.19
CA ILE A 186 1.32 9.89 -12.79
C ILE A 186 0.57 9.43 -14.05
N VAL A 187 0.02 8.23 -13.97
CA VAL A 187 -0.59 7.51 -15.09
C VAL A 187 -2.00 7.05 -14.70
N ASP A 188 -2.93 7.16 -15.63
CA ASP A 188 -4.21 6.48 -15.53
C ASP A 188 -4.04 5.02 -16.00
N PRO A 189 -4.20 4.02 -15.12
CA PRO A 189 -4.01 2.63 -15.50
C PRO A 189 -5.16 2.05 -16.34
N GLU A 190 -6.29 2.76 -16.47
CA GLU A 190 -7.44 2.30 -17.24
C GLU A 190 -7.21 2.39 -18.75
N ASP A 191 -6.61 3.50 -19.19
CA ASP A 191 -6.30 3.76 -20.60
C ASP A 191 -4.79 3.77 -20.88
N GLY A 192 -3.95 3.68 -19.86
CA GLY A 192 -2.49 3.69 -19.98
C GLY A 192 -1.90 5.09 -20.23
N ARG A 193 -2.72 6.14 -20.14
CA ARG A 193 -2.32 7.50 -20.46
C ARG A 193 -1.49 8.12 -19.33
N ILE A 194 -0.40 8.79 -19.72
CA ILE A 194 0.39 9.61 -18.82
C ILE A 194 -0.30 10.95 -18.64
N LEU A 195 -0.67 11.29 -17.41
CA LEU A 195 -1.34 12.53 -17.07
C LEU A 195 -0.36 13.66 -16.84
N VAL A 196 0.70 13.39 -16.08
CA VAL A 196 1.68 14.40 -15.68
C VAL A 196 3.08 13.82 -15.61
N ILE A 197 4.07 14.66 -15.91
CA ILE A 197 5.50 14.38 -15.73
C ILE A 197 6.11 15.55 -14.96
N ALA A 198 6.70 15.30 -13.80
CA ALA A 198 7.32 16.32 -12.97
C ALA A 198 8.74 15.94 -12.57
N ALA A 199 9.62 16.92 -12.49
CA ALA A 199 10.95 16.79 -11.89
C ALA A 199 11.12 17.82 -10.76
N SER A 200 11.85 17.44 -9.72
CA SER A 200 12.07 18.28 -8.54
C SER A 200 12.76 19.61 -8.89
N LYS A 201 12.30 20.69 -8.28
CA LYS A 201 12.80 22.06 -8.44
C LYS A 201 12.95 22.76 -7.08
N ILE A 202 13.61 22.09 -6.15
CA ILE A 202 13.81 22.63 -4.79
C ILE A 202 14.77 23.81 -4.72
N ASP A 203 15.52 24.06 -5.80
CA ASP A 203 16.30 25.29 -6.00
C ASP A 203 15.42 26.54 -6.19
N GLN A 204 14.21 26.37 -6.68
CA GLN A 204 13.25 27.45 -6.91
C GLN A 204 12.26 27.59 -5.73
N HIS A 205 11.83 26.47 -5.17
CA HIS A 205 10.92 26.48 -4.03
C HIS A 205 11.10 25.20 -3.18
N PRO A 206 11.24 25.30 -1.84
CA PRO A 206 11.56 24.17 -0.97
C PRO A 206 10.49 23.06 -0.98
N MET A 207 9.25 23.37 -1.35
CA MET A 207 8.15 22.40 -1.47
C MET A 207 8.04 21.75 -2.87
N TRP A 208 8.85 22.17 -3.84
CA TRP A 208 8.77 21.66 -5.21
C TRP A 208 9.51 20.33 -5.38
N HIS A 209 9.16 19.38 -4.51
CA HIS A 209 9.51 17.99 -4.70
C HIS A 209 8.72 17.40 -5.86
N ALA A 210 9.29 16.45 -6.58
CA ALA A 210 8.67 15.91 -7.79
C ALA A 210 7.24 15.37 -7.57
N ALA A 211 7.00 14.63 -6.48
CA ALA A 211 5.68 14.09 -6.18
C ALA A 211 4.66 15.19 -5.83
N MET A 212 5.10 16.25 -5.11
CA MET A 212 4.25 17.41 -4.79
C MET A 212 3.84 18.15 -6.06
N LEU A 213 4.81 18.40 -6.94
CA LEU A 213 4.56 19.02 -8.26
C LEU A 213 3.61 18.17 -9.10
N ALA A 214 3.81 16.85 -9.13
CA ALA A 214 2.95 15.95 -9.91
C ALA A 214 1.50 15.97 -9.40
N VAL A 215 1.28 16.01 -8.09
CA VAL A 215 -0.08 16.13 -7.50
C VAL A 215 -0.72 17.47 -7.86
N ASP A 216 0.04 18.58 -7.81
CA ASP A 216 -0.46 19.91 -8.18
C ASP A 216 -0.81 19.98 -9.67
N LEU A 217 -0.01 19.37 -10.54
CA LEU A 217 -0.30 19.28 -11.98
C LEU A 217 -1.58 18.47 -12.25
N VAL A 218 -1.81 17.38 -11.52
CA VAL A 218 -3.10 16.64 -11.63
C VAL A 218 -4.26 17.52 -11.16
N ALA A 219 -4.07 18.27 -10.07
CA ALA A 219 -5.09 19.23 -9.62
C ALA A 219 -5.39 20.28 -10.70
N LYS A 220 -4.37 20.77 -11.42
CA LYS A 220 -4.55 21.70 -12.56
C LYS A 220 -5.35 21.11 -13.71
N LEU A 221 -5.11 19.85 -14.05
CA LEU A 221 -5.95 19.14 -15.05
C LEU A 221 -7.42 19.07 -14.64
N GLN A 222 -7.70 19.19 -13.34
CA GLN A 222 -9.05 19.14 -12.77
C GLN A 222 -9.61 20.54 -12.48
N GLY A 223 -8.92 21.62 -12.89
CA GLY A 223 -9.33 22.99 -12.69
C GLY A 223 -8.96 23.62 -11.33
N GLY A 224 -8.02 22.98 -10.59
CA GLY A 224 -7.45 23.45 -9.34
C GLY A 224 -5.96 23.77 -9.46
N GLY A 225 -5.21 23.40 -8.41
CA GLY A 225 -3.76 23.65 -8.29
C GLY A 225 -3.46 24.89 -7.48
N VAL A 226 -2.32 24.90 -6.80
CA VAL A 226 -1.91 25.97 -5.87
C VAL A 226 -0.80 26.83 -6.46
N TRP A 227 0.11 26.21 -7.23
CA TRP A 227 1.30 26.92 -7.72
C TRP A 227 1.12 27.45 -9.14
N GLU A 228 1.40 28.73 -9.31
CA GLU A 228 1.59 29.33 -10.63
C GLU A 228 3.05 29.14 -11.04
N PHE A 229 3.27 28.46 -12.16
CA PHE A 229 4.60 28.22 -12.68
C PHE A 229 4.95 29.32 -13.69
N GLU A 230 5.71 30.35 -13.24
CA GLU A 230 6.27 31.33 -14.14
C GLU A 230 7.43 30.72 -14.93
N GLU A 231 7.22 30.52 -16.21
CA GLU A 231 8.35 30.33 -17.12
C GLU A 231 8.97 31.68 -17.41
N LYS A 232 10.24 31.88 -17.00
CA LYS A 232 11.06 32.96 -17.53
C LYS A 232 11.22 32.75 -19.03
N SER A 233 10.25 33.21 -19.81
CA SER A 233 10.41 33.36 -21.24
C SER A 233 11.56 34.35 -21.46
N LYS A 234 12.65 33.88 -22.02
CA LYS A 234 13.71 34.77 -22.53
C LYS A 234 13.04 35.78 -23.43
N GLN A 235 13.19 37.04 -23.02
CA GLN A 235 12.78 38.23 -23.74
C GLN A 235 12.84 38.06 -25.27
N LYS A 236 11.74 38.30 -25.91
CA LYS A 236 11.72 38.89 -27.24
C LYS A 236 11.00 40.24 -27.15
N ASP A 237 11.81 41.23 -27.24
CA ASP A 237 11.64 42.58 -27.71
C ASP A 237 10.23 43.22 -27.70
N ALA A 238 10.24 44.38 -27.08
CA ALA A 238 9.22 45.39 -27.03
C ALA A 238 8.63 45.76 -28.39
N VAL A 239 7.31 45.85 -28.43
CA VAL A 239 6.62 46.93 -29.18
C VAL A 239 5.25 47.19 -28.58
N THR A 240 5.12 48.44 -28.10
CA THR A 240 3.95 49.33 -27.99
C THR A 240 2.65 48.89 -27.32
N SER A 241 2.44 49.62 -26.22
CA SER A 241 1.23 50.16 -25.62
C SER A 241 -0.06 50.20 -26.45
N GLU A 242 -1.16 49.71 -25.87
CA GLU A 242 -2.41 50.52 -25.89
C GLU A 242 -3.30 50.15 -24.67
N ALA A 243 -4.01 51.20 -24.23
CA ALA A 243 -4.62 51.31 -22.92
C ALA A 243 -5.86 50.46 -22.69
N SER A 244 -5.95 49.97 -21.52
CA SER A 244 -7.09 49.30 -20.90
C SER A 244 -8.31 50.25 -20.67
N LYS A 245 -9.52 49.76 -20.87
CA LYS A 245 -10.74 50.26 -20.25
C LYS A 245 -11.31 49.23 -19.31
N PRO A 246 -11.90 49.65 -18.18
CA PRO A 246 -12.46 48.75 -17.20
C PRO A 246 -13.86 48.27 -17.65
N ILE A 247 -14.12 46.96 -17.50
CA ILE A 247 -15.44 46.36 -17.75
C ILE A 247 -16.19 46.23 -16.44
N ASP A 248 -17.35 46.80 -16.47
CA ASP A 248 -18.38 46.98 -15.45
C ASP A 248 -18.97 45.65 -14.96
N GLN A 249 -19.29 45.64 -13.68
CA GLN A 249 -20.08 44.56 -13.03
C GLN A 249 -21.53 44.67 -13.48
N ARG A 250 -22.10 43.56 -13.97
CA ARG A 250 -23.49 43.09 -13.86
C ARG A 250 -23.86 42.26 -15.08
N GLU A 251 -24.02 40.95 -14.82
CA GLU A 251 -25.17 40.22 -15.30
C GLU A 251 -25.14 38.78 -14.73
N VAL A 252 -26.03 38.61 -13.76
CA VAL A 252 -26.44 37.31 -13.27
C VAL A 252 -27.55 36.85 -14.19
N GLU A 253 -27.28 35.87 -15.06
CA GLU A 253 -28.35 35.19 -15.77
C GLU A 253 -28.23 33.66 -15.65
N ASN A 254 -29.38 33.11 -15.27
CA ASN A 254 -29.80 31.74 -15.10
C ASN A 254 -29.21 30.77 -16.12
N ARG A 255 -28.53 29.73 -15.66
CA ARG A 255 -28.32 28.50 -16.44
C ARG A 255 -29.18 27.36 -15.88
N PRO A 256 -29.89 26.64 -16.74
CA PRO A 256 -30.75 25.54 -16.33
C PRO A 256 -29.86 24.35 -15.88
N THR A 257 -30.24 23.77 -14.77
CA THR A 257 -29.71 22.50 -14.23
C THR A 257 -30.04 21.36 -15.18
N ASN A 258 -29.06 20.91 -15.94
CA ASN A 258 -29.10 19.59 -16.54
C ASN A 258 -27.98 18.73 -15.90
N GLU A 259 -28.40 17.80 -15.07
CA GLU A 259 -27.61 16.70 -14.55
C GLU A 259 -27.15 15.83 -15.72
N THR A 260 -25.95 16.09 -16.23
CA THR A 260 -25.25 15.15 -17.09
C THR A 260 -23.98 14.69 -16.37
N SER A 261 -23.88 13.39 -16.18
CA SER A 261 -22.72 12.70 -15.63
C SER A 261 -21.43 13.31 -16.19
N ILE A 262 -20.60 13.87 -15.30
CA ILE A 262 -19.28 14.41 -15.66
C ILE A 262 -18.39 13.20 -15.98
N LYS A 263 -18.45 12.75 -17.23
CA LYS A 263 -17.39 11.88 -17.80
C LYS A 263 -16.08 12.66 -17.74
N ARG A 264 -15.01 12.02 -17.26
CA ARG A 264 -13.65 12.56 -17.21
C ARG A 264 -13.28 13.17 -18.57
N LYS A 265 -13.37 14.46 -18.70
CA LYS A 265 -13.10 15.17 -19.95
C LYS A 265 -11.73 15.83 -19.82
N TYR A 266 -10.68 15.00 -19.91
CA TYR A 266 -9.34 15.53 -20.16
C TYR A 266 -9.28 15.93 -21.64
N ILE A 267 -9.19 17.23 -21.88
CA ILE A 267 -9.27 17.81 -23.24
C ILE A 267 -7.92 17.75 -23.96
N GLU A 268 -6.81 17.44 -23.26
CA GLU A 268 -5.48 17.43 -23.84
C GLU A 268 -4.90 16.01 -23.93
N GLU A 269 -4.47 15.63 -25.13
CA GLU A 269 -3.81 14.34 -25.42
C GLU A 269 -2.38 14.27 -24.87
N THR A 270 -1.78 15.42 -24.53
CA THR A 270 -0.40 15.52 -24.04
C THR A 270 -0.35 15.69 -22.52
N PRO A 271 0.60 15.04 -21.82
CA PRO A 271 0.72 15.20 -20.38
C PRO A 271 1.15 16.63 -20.00
N LEU A 272 0.67 17.11 -18.84
CA LEU A 272 1.24 18.32 -18.24
C LEU A 272 2.63 18.03 -17.70
N CYS A 273 3.57 18.90 -18.04
CA CYS A 273 4.98 18.73 -17.70
C CYS A 273 5.50 19.92 -16.87
N TYR A 274 6.27 19.62 -15.81
CA TYR A 274 7.04 20.67 -15.14
C TYR A 274 8.42 20.14 -14.69
N PRO A 275 9.52 20.82 -15.05
CA PRO A 275 9.58 21.98 -15.97
C PRO A 275 9.10 21.63 -17.39
N THR A 276 8.70 22.63 -18.18
CA THR A 276 8.15 22.44 -19.53
C THR A 276 9.13 21.79 -20.49
N SER A 277 10.44 21.85 -20.20
CA SER A 277 11.45 21.10 -20.96
C SER A 277 11.19 19.60 -21.03
N LEU A 278 10.42 19.04 -20.08
CA LEU A 278 10.04 17.62 -20.04
C LEU A 278 9.06 17.23 -21.15
N SER A 279 8.38 18.18 -21.78
CA SER A 279 7.53 17.93 -22.98
C SER A 279 8.31 17.38 -24.18
N LYS A 280 9.64 17.50 -24.15
CA LYS A 280 10.55 16.95 -25.20
C LYS A 280 10.78 15.43 -25.02
N ILE A 281 10.34 14.82 -23.93
CA ILE A 281 10.45 13.38 -23.73
C ILE A 281 9.58 12.70 -24.78
N SER A 282 10.19 11.83 -25.58
CA SER A 282 9.45 11.03 -26.55
C SER A 282 8.56 10.04 -25.81
N LEU A 283 7.26 10.24 -25.90
CA LEU A 283 6.29 9.30 -25.38
C LEU A 283 6.08 8.19 -26.39
N PRO A 284 6.10 6.93 -25.98
CA PRO A 284 5.83 5.83 -26.89
C PRO A 284 4.39 5.94 -27.41
N MET A 285 4.22 5.94 -28.73
CA MET A 285 2.90 5.97 -29.37
C MET A 285 2.07 4.76 -28.93
N GLU A 286 0.77 4.98 -28.78
CA GLU A 286 -0.23 4.02 -28.31
C GLU A 286 -0.46 2.89 -29.33
N GLU A 287 0.35 1.85 -29.34
CA GLU A 287 0.09 0.66 -30.18
C GLU A 287 -0.88 -0.36 -29.57
N SER A 288 -1.53 -0.09 -28.42
CA SER A 288 -2.17 -1.20 -27.70
C SER A 288 -3.46 -0.93 -26.92
N LEU A 289 -4.15 0.18 -27.14
CA LEU A 289 -5.47 0.39 -26.51
C LEU A 289 -6.54 -0.61 -27.00
N GLU A 290 -6.44 -1.11 -28.24
CA GLU A 290 -7.38 -2.10 -28.77
C GLU A 290 -7.35 -3.46 -28.03
N ARG A 291 -6.23 -3.85 -27.41
CA ARG A 291 -6.12 -5.14 -26.70
C ARG A 291 -6.76 -5.16 -25.31
N ILE A 292 -6.84 -4.01 -24.65
CA ILE A 292 -7.47 -3.92 -23.30
C ILE A 292 -8.99 -4.03 -23.41
N VAL A 293 -9.58 -3.47 -24.46
CA VAL A 293 -11.03 -3.50 -24.69
C VAL A 293 -11.51 -4.92 -25.06
N VAL A 294 -10.71 -5.70 -25.79
CA VAL A 294 -11.07 -7.06 -26.22
C VAL A 294 -11.11 -8.07 -25.06
N GLN A 295 -10.32 -7.91 -24.01
CA GLN A 295 -10.37 -8.81 -22.85
C GLN A 295 -11.58 -8.56 -21.91
N ARG A 296 -12.21 -7.38 -21.96
CA ARG A 296 -13.46 -7.09 -21.22
C ARG A 296 -14.72 -7.68 -21.86
N GLY A 297 -14.67 -8.08 -23.14
CA GLY A 297 -15.83 -8.55 -23.93
C GLY A 297 -16.26 -10.01 -23.73
N ARG A 298 -15.49 -10.86 -23.05
CA ARG A 298 -15.86 -12.25 -22.76
C ARG A 298 -16.26 -12.46 -21.31
N LYS A 299 -17.42 -11.93 -20.91
CA LYS A 299 -18.14 -12.44 -19.74
C LYS A 299 -18.91 -13.69 -20.16
N ASN A 300 -18.41 -14.85 -19.79
CA ASN A 300 -19.19 -16.07 -19.78
C ASN A 300 -20.32 -15.94 -18.73
N ASN A 301 -21.56 -16.17 -19.17
CA ASN A 301 -22.70 -16.38 -18.32
C ASN A 301 -22.48 -17.61 -17.46
N GLY A 302 -22.21 -17.39 -16.18
CA GLY A 302 -22.13 -18.43 -15.17
C GLY A 302 -22.30 -17.78 -13.80
N SER A 303 -23.49 -17.95 -13.21
CA SER A 303 -23.88 -17.42 -11.93
C SER A 303 -22.97 -17.95 -10.82
N THR A 304 -22.21 -17.09 -10.20
CA THR A 304 -21.73 -17.23 -8.83
C THR A 304 -21.72 -15.85 -8.19
N LYS A 305 -22.40 -15.75 -7.06
CA LYS A 305 -22.41 -14.57 -6.17
C LYS A 305 -20.98 -14.29 -5.77
N SER A 306 -20.31 -13.32 -6.41
CA SER A 306 -19.07 -12.76 -5.96
C SER A 306 -19.35 -11.36 -5.39
N GLU A 307 -18.85 -11.16 -4.21
CA GLU A 307 -18.89 -9.95 -3.40
C GLU A 307 -18.69 -8.70 -4.24
N LYS A 308 -19.68 -7.80 -4.17
CA LYS A 308 -19.56 -6.42 -4.61
C LYS A 308 -18.56 -5.73 -3.71
N ILE A 309 -17.31 -5.70 -4.14
CA ILE A 309 -16.35 -4.71 -3.64
C ILE A 309 -16.90 -3.35 -4.10
N GLU A 310 -17.09 -2.48 -3.11
CA GLU A 310 -17.69 -1.15 -3.20
C GLU A 310 -17.08 -0.27 -4.31
N ALA A 311 -17.55 -0.43 -5.53
CA ALA A 311 -17.32 0.51 -6.62
C ALA A 311 -18.37 1.64 -6.66
N THR A 312 -19.26 1.71 -5.65
CA THR A 312 -20.51 2.48 -5.76
C THR A 312 -20.42 3.94 -5.33
N ASN A 313 -19.29 4.43 -4.78
CA ASN A 313 -19.15 5.83 -4.38
C ASN A 313 -18.24 6.69 -5.28
N ALA A 314 -17.42 6.08 -6.15
CA ALA A 314 -16.55 6.84 -7.05
C ALA A 314 -17.28 7.47 -8.25
N GLU A 315 -18.44 6.91 -8.63
CA GLU A 315 -19.22 7.42 -9.77
C GLU A 315 -20.00 8.71 -9.48
N LYS A 316 -20.25 9.02 -8.19
CA LYS A 316 -21.07 10.18 -7.79
C LYS A 316 -20.32 11.49 -7.61
N CYS A 317 -19.00 11.46 -7.39
CA CYS A 317 -18.22 12.67 -7.06
C CYS A 317 -17.13 13.05 -8.08
N GLY A 318 -16.93 12.28 -9.17
CA GLY A 318 -15.78 12.45 -10.05
C GLY A 318 -14.46 12.01 -9.38
N PRO A 319 -13.33 11.94 -10.10
CA PRO A 319 -12.07 11.53 -9.53
C PRO A 319 -11.53 12.62 -8.60
N TYR A 320 -11.50 12.32 -7.30
CA TYR A 320 -10.79 13.17 -6.35
C TYR A 320 -9.30 13.05 -6.60
N LEU A 321 -8.67 14.11 -7.09
CA LEU A 321 -7.22 14.19 -7.38
C LEU A 321 -6.69 12.94 -8.12
N CYS A 322 -5.86 12.14 -7.46
CA CYS A 322 -5.17 10.98 -8.05
C CYS A 322 -5.85 9.63 -7.74
N THR A 323 -7.15 9.62 -7.40
CA THR A 323 -7.87 8.38 -7.07
C THR A 323 -7.81 7.39 -8.23
N GLY A 324 -7.25 6.20 -7.95
CA GLY A 324 -7.12 5.12 -8.93
C GLY A 324 -5.86 5.18 -9.79
N TYR A 325 -5.07 6.26 -9.73
CA TYR A 325 -3.88 6.43 -10.56
C TYR A 325 -2.65 5.71 -9.99
N TRP A 326 -1.70 5.43 -10.89
CA TRP A 326 -0.40 4.88 -10.54
C TRP A 326 0.66 6.00 -10.61
N THR A 327 1.59 5.96 -9.68
CA THR A 327 2.68 6.93 -9.59
C THR A 327 4.02 6.22 -9.68
N PHE A 328 4.90 6.73 -10.55
CA PHE A 328 6.26 6.24 -10.73
C PHE A 328 7.24 7.31 -10.25
N LEU A 329 8.12 6.93 -9.33
CA LEU A 329 9.08 7.82 -8.70
C LEU A 329 10.50 7.31 -8.93
N LEU A 330 11.45 8.20 -9.25
CA LEU A 330 12.86 7.82 -9.34
C LEU A 330 13.36 7.21 -8.02
N ARG A 331 12.94 7.80 -6.91
CA ARG A 331 13.40 7.48 -5.56
C ARG A 331 12.24 7.40 -4.59
N GLU A 332 12.44 6.60 -3.53
CA GLU A 332 11.50 6.50 -2.41
C GLU A 332 11.15 7.88 -1.85
N PRO A 333 9.87 8.20 -1.65
CA PRO A 333 9.45 9.52 -1.21
C PRO A 333 9.75 9.77 0.27
N CYS A 334 10.06 11.03 0.59
CA CYS A 334 10.14 11.52 1.96
C CYS A 334 8.73 11.62 2.59
N PRO A 335 8.60 11.87 3.91
CA PRO A 335 7.30 11.97 4.58
C PRO A 335 6.33 12.94 3.93
N LEU A 336 6.82 14.10 3.51
CA LEU A 336 6.02 15.12 2.84
C LEU A 336 5.40 14.61 1.55
N CYS A 337 6.21 14.03 0.66
CA CYS A 337 5.77 13.47 -0.60
C CYS A 337 4.83 12.27 -0.41
N ALA A 338 5.15 11.36 0.52
CA ALA A 338 4.35 10.19 0.81
C ALA A 338 2.96 10.57 1.34
N MET A 339 2.87 11.58 2.22
CA MET A 339 1.60 12.10 2.71
C MET A 339 0.80 12.81 1.62
N ALA A 340 1.45 13.58 0.75
CA ALA A 340 0.78 14.21 -0.39
C ALA A 340 0.13 13.16 -1.32
N LEU A 341 0.87 12.09 -1.66
CA LEU A 341 0.35 10.98 -2.45
C LEU A 341 -0.78 10.24 -1.75
N LEU A 342 -0.73 10.11 -0.42
CA LEU A 342 -1.79 9.51 0.39
C LEU A 342 -3.06 10.36 0.36
N HIS A 343 -2.93 11.65 0.62
CA HIS A 343 -4.07 12.58 0.62
C HIS A 343 -4.69 12.75 -0.77
N SER A 344 -3.89 12.66 -1.83
CA SER A 344 -4.38 12.67 -3.21
C SER A 344 -5.02 11.34 -3.65
N ARG A 345 -4.99 10.30 -2.81
CA ARG A 345 -5.60 8.99 -3.03
C ARG A 345 -5.00 8.19 -4.19
N VAL A 346 -3.70 8.27 -4.38
CA VAL A 346 -2.97 7.41 -5.32
C VAL A 346 -3.24 5.94 -5.01
N LEU A 347 -3.43 5.10 -6.03
CA LEU A 347 -3.70 3.67 -5.86
C LEU A 347 -2.42 2.86 -5.70
N ARG A 348 -1.41 3.10 -6.56
CA ARG A 348 -0.16 2.35 -6.58
C ARG A 348 1.03 3.27 -6.74
N ILE A 349 2.11 2.97 -6.02
CA ILE A 349 3.39 3.69 -6.10
C ILE A 349 4.47 2.69 -6.48
N PHE A 350 5.26 3.05 -7.49
CA PHE A 350 6.45 2.33 -7.92
C PHE A 350 7.64 3.26 -7.78
N TYR A 351 8.72 2.81 -7.13
CA TYR A 351 9.95 3.58 -7.09
C TYR A 351 11.17 2.72 -7.42
N GLY A 352 12.21 3.37 -7.97
CA GLY A 352 13.44 2.68 -8.37
C GLY A 352 14.34 2.38 -7.20
N ILE A 353 14.78 3.40 -6.46
CA ILE A 353 15.78 3.29 -5.41
C ILE A 353 15.26 3.69 -4.02
N PRO A 354 15.71 3.02 -2.97
CA PRO A 354 15.38 3.40 -1.60
C PRO A 354 15.99 4.76 -1.23
N ASN A 355 15.44 5.38 -0.19
CA ASN A 355 15.96 6.62 0.41
C ASN A 355 16.24 6.37 1.89
N GLU A 356 17.42 5.86 2.19
CA GLU A 356 17.81 5.46 3.53
C GLU A 356 17.76 6.61 4.55
N ASN A 357 17.88 7.87 4.12
CA ASN A 357 17.90 9.02 5.00
C ASN A 357 16.50 9.46 5.42
N THR A 358 15.58 9.58 4.47
CA THR A 358 14.25 10.19 4.70
C THR A 358 13.09 9.40 4.10
N GLY A 359 13.34 8.22 3.51
CA GLY A 359 12.29 7.39 2.89
C GLY A 359 11.34 6.79 3.93
N VAL A 360 10.05 6.80 3.63
CA VAL A 360 9.00 6.32 4.55
C VAL A 360 8.10 5.24 3.93
N LEU A 361 8.50 4.69 2.79
CA LEU A 361 7.78 3.61 2.11
C LEU A 361 8.62 2.33 2.04
N GLY A 362 9.40 2.05 3.10
CA GLY A 362 10.23 0.86 3.21
C GLY A 362 11.52 1.09 3.97
N SER A 363 12.18 2.27 3.84
CA SER A 363 13.49 2.51 4.47
C SER A 363 13.41 2.82 5.96
N LYS A 364 12.70 3.87 6.36
CA LYS A 364 12.59 4.24 7.80
C LYS A 364 11.32 3.71 8.45
N THR A 365 10.26 3.61 7.67
CA THR A 365 8.97 3.10 8.11
C THR A 365 8.17 2.61 6.90
N VAL A 366 7.05 1.95 7.17
CA VAL A 366 6.06 1.56 6.16
C VAL A 366 4.81 2.40 6.39
N LEU A 367 4.84 3.67 5.96
CA LEU A 367 3.80 4.66 6.25
C LEU A 367 2.39 4.16 5.86
N HIS A 368 2.24 3.55 4.69
CA HIS A 368 0.95 3.05 4.20
C HIS A 368 0.38 1.87 5.01
N ALA A 369 1.16 1.28 5.92
CA ALA A 369 0.72 0.24 6.83
C ALA A 369 0.27 0.78 8.21
N VAL A 370 0.49 2.07 8.50
CA VAL A 370 0.14 2.68 9.79
C VAL A 370 -1.38 2.58 10.01
N PRO A 371 -1.83 2.09 11.19
CA PRO A 371 -3.25 2.04 11.53
C PRO A 371 -3.88 3.44 11.57
N GLY A 372 -5.17 3.53 11.24
CA GLY A 372 -5.94 4.78 11.32
C GLY A 372 -5.83 5.70 10.09
N LEU A 373 -5.05 5.35 9.07
CA LEU A 373 -5.05 6.09 7.81
C LEU A 373 -6.35 5.86 7.03
N ASN A 374 -6.92 6.94 6.51
CA ASN A 374 -8.18 6.91 5.74
C ASN A 374 -8.02 6.37 4.32
N HIS A 375 -6.80 6.29 3.83
CA HIS A 375 -6.45 5.74 2.52
C HIS A 375 -5.16 4.93 2.61
N ARG A 376 -5.02 3.93 1.75
CA ARG A 376 -3.83 3.09 1.65
C ARG A 376 -3.53 2.83 0.19
N TYR A 377 -2.31 3.11 -0.22
CA TYR A 377 -1.80 2.71 -1.52
C TYR A 377 -0.95 1.45 -1.41
N GLN A 378 -0.78 0.75 -2.52
CA GLN A 378 0.16 -0.35 -2.64
C GLN A 378 1.51 0.18 -3.15
N VAL A 379 2.61 -0.39 -2.66
CA VAL A 379 3.96 0.13 -2.96
C VAL A 379 4.87 -0.98 -3.45
N TRP A 380 5.64 -0.68 -4.49
CA TRP A 380 6.71 -1.54 -5.01
C TRP A 380 8.01 -0.76 -5.18
N SER A 381 9.12 -1.41 -4.84
CA SER A 381 10.49 -0.90 -4.99
C SER A 381 11.27 -1.69 -6.03
N GLY A 382 12.43 -1.15 -6.44
CA GLY A 382 13.42 -1.86 -7.26
C GLY A 382 13.13 -1.89 -8.75
N VAL A 383 12.16 -1.11 -9.23
CA VAL A 383 11.86 -1.00 -10.66
C VAL A 383 12.94 -0.18 -11.35
N LEU A 384 13.70 -0.80 -12.28
CA LEU A 384 14.84 -0.17 -12.95
C LEU A 384 15.83 0.48 -11.97
N GLU A 385 16.19 -0.26 -10.91
CA GLU A 385 17.01 0.28 -9.83
C GLU A 385 18.35 0.82 -10.31
N GLN A 386 19.01 0.14 -11.26
CA GLN A 386 20.31 0.55 -11.79
C GLN A 386 20.23 1.84 -12.58
N GLU A 387 19.24 1.96 -13.47
CA GLU A 387 18.99 3.14 -14.29
C GLU A 387 18.61 4.36 -13.43
N CYS A 388 17.81 4.12 -12.38
CA CYS A 388 17.45 5.16 -11.40
C CYS A 388 18.67 5.62 -10.61
N ARG A 389 19.55 4.71 -10.20
CA ARG A 389 20.79 5.02 -9.48
C ARG A 389 21.75 5.84 -10.33
N GLN A 390 21.90 5.45 -11.61
CA GLN A 390 22.71 6.22 -12.57
C GLN A 390 22.15 7.61 -12.80
N ALA A 391 20.82 7.75 -12.94
CA ALA A 391 20.19 9.06 -13.12
C ALA A 391 20.40 9.97 -11.90
N LEU A 392 20.40 9.41 -10.68
CA LEU A 392 20.71 10.19 -9.48
C LEU A 392 22.15 10.71 -9.50
N GLN A 393 23.11 9.87 -9.86
CA GLN A 393 24.51 10.28 -10.02
C GLN A 393 24.66 11.39 -11.07
N ASP A 394 23.99 11.29 -12.21
CA ASP A 394 23.99 12.30 -13.26
C ASP A 394 23.45 13.67 -12.75
N ILE A 395 22.43 13.65 -11.87
CA ILE A 395 21.89 14.86 -11.23
C ILE A 395 22.90 15.46 -10.24
N GLU A 396 23.53 14.64 -9.42
CA GLU A 396 24.49 15.08 -8.40
C GLU A 396 25.71 15.72 -9.07
N HIS A 397 26.24 15.14 -10.12
CA HIS A 397 27.35 15.73 -10.90
C HIS A 397 27.00 17.07 -11.55
N ARG A 398 25.75 17.27 -11.99
CA ARG A 398 25.32 18.58 -12.53
C ARG A 398 25.18 19.66 -11.46
N ASN A 399 24.89 19.30 -10.24
CA ASN A 399 24.73 20.25 -9.13
C ASN A 399 26.07 20.69 -8.52
N THR A 400 27.17 19.96 -8.80
CA THR A 400 28.52 20.27 -8.30
C THR A 400 29.36 21.08 -9.29
N ASN A 401 28.97 21.17 -10.55
CA ASN A 401 29.56 21.99 -11.61
C ASN A 401 28.72 23.26 -11.85
#